data_1fbb09d762b066c67411967ab4752c91
#
_entry.id   1fbb09d762b066c67411967ab4752c91
#
_cell.length_a   1.000
_cell.length_b   1.000
_cell.length_c   1.000
_cell.angle_alpha   90.00
_cell.angle_beta   90.00
_cell.angle_gamma   90.00
#
_symmetry.space_group_name_H-M   'P 1'
#
loop_
_entity.id
_entity.type
_entity.pdbx_description
1 polymer ?
#
loop_
_entity_poly.entity_id
_entity_poly.type
_entity_poly.pdbx_seq_one_letter_code
_entity_poly.pdbx_strand_id
1 'polypeptide(L)'
;MATTAKDILYDIATQKFKDDMVVAAIRYDIIQECIKTERRKSITMSWATWLILMFITAGLGALVLLKSDMIEHTGIMYGVLGIIAIIISLWAIATTYNACKEYDIDMANLNKAYRERVHEIMRDHAKEFLAIVGTYSENECKRQRERFDLEVE
;
A
#
# COMPACT_ATOMS: atom_id res chain seq x y z
N MET A 1 16.38 43.23 -9.62
CA MET A 1 17.32 42.13 -9.90
C MET A 1 16.77 41.38 -11.09
N ALA A 2 17.49 41.28 -12.19
CA ALA A 2 17.02 40.54 -13.36
C ALA A 2 17.19 39.02 -13.06
N THR A 3 16.08 38.29 -13.03
CA THR A 3 16.07 36.85 -12.88
C THR A 3 16.79 36.25 -14.09
N THR A 4 17.88 35.55 -13.87
CA THR A 4 18.65 34.93 -14.95
C THR A 4 17.86 33.70 -15.50
N ALA A 5 18.03 33.42 -16.79
CA ALA A 5 17.39 32.20 -17.40
C ALA A 5 17.74 30.91 -16.63
N LYS A 6 18.89 30.88 -15.97
CA LYS A 6 19.32 29.79 -15.06
C LYS A 6 18.39 29.68 -13.85
N ASP A 7 18.05 30.79 -13.21
CA ASP A 7 17.18 30.78 -12.02
C ASP A 7 15.79 30.24 -12.38
N ILE A 8 15.28 30.64 -13.56
CA ILE A 8 13.99 30.14 -14.07
C ILE A 8 14.02 28.64 -14.33
N LEU A 9 15.07 28.12 -14.98
CA LEU A 9 15.21 26.69 -15.25
C LEU A 9 15.37 25.88 -13.94
N TYR A 10 16.10 26.43 -12.98
CA TYR A 10 16.26 25.81 -11.67
C TYR A 10 14.96 25.77 -10.87
N ASP A 11 14.17 26.83 -10.92
CA ASP A 11 12.85 26.89 -10.29
C ASP A 11 11.87 25.92 -10.92
N ILE A 12 11.86 25.82 -12.26
CA ILE A 12 11.02 24.84 -12.99
C ILE A 12 11.40 23.41 -12.61
N ALA A 13 12.71 23.08 -12.61
CA ALA A 13 13.17 21.74 -12.23
C ALA A 13 12.85 21.42 -10.77
N THR A 14 12.97 22.38 -9.87
CA THR A 14 12.62 22.24 -8.45
C THR A 14 11.13 22.02 -8.25
N GLN A 15 10.30 22.78 -8.99
CA GLN A 15 8.84 22.62 -8.92
C GLN A 15 8.41 21.25 -9.43
N LYS A 16 8.94 20.82 -10.57
CA LYS A 16 8.70 19.49 -11.13
C LYS A 16 9.09 18.37 -10.15
N PHE A 17 10.25 18.48 -9.50
CA PHE A 17 10.66 17.53 -8.46
C PHE A 17 9.65 17.44 -7.31
N LYS A 18 9.19 18.62 -6.82
CA LYS A 18 8.18 18.66 -5.75
C LYS A 18 6.87 18.00 -6.19
N ASP A 19 6.42 18.28 -7.41
CA ASP A 19 5.18 17.74 -7.95
C ASP A 19 5.26 16.21 -8.11
N ASP A 20 6.37 15.69 -8.62
CA ASP A 20 6.60 14.24 -8.76
C ASP A 20 6.64 13.54 -7.39
N MET A 21 7.27 14.14 -6.38
CA MET A 21 7.29 13.62 -5.02
C MET A 21 5.89 13.62 -4.38
N VAL A 22 5.11 14.68 -4.56
CA VAL A 22 3.74 14.79 -4.07
C VAL A 22 2.85 13.72 -4.72
N VAL A 23 2.95 13.53 -6.04
CA VAL A 23 2.20 12.50 -6.76
C VAL A 23 2.57 11.10 -6.26
N ALA A 24 3.85 10.83 -6.02
CA ALA A 24 4.29 9.54 -5.48
C ALA A 24 3.73 9.30 -4.07
N ALA A 25 3.73 10.30 -3.20
CA ALA A 25 3.17 10.22 -1.84
C ALA A 25 1.64 9.99 -1.86
N ILE A 26 0.90 10.73 -2.67
CA ILE A 26 -0.56 10.56 -2.82
C ILE A 26 -0.89 9.14 -3.32
N ARG A 27 -0.17 8.63 -4.31
CA ARG A 27 -0.37 7.25 -4.80
C ARG A 27 -0.11 6.22 -3.71
N TYR A 28 0.94 6.39 -2.93
CA TYR A 28 1.24 5.53 -1.79
C TYR A 28 0.09 5.51 -0.79
N ASP A 29 -0.42 6.68 -0.39
CA ASP A 29 -1.51 6.80 0.58
C ASP A 29 -2.80 6.15 0.08
N ILE A 30 -3.16 6.36 -1.20
CA ILE A 30 -4.34 5.73 -1.82
C ILE A 30 -4.23 4.21 -1.78
N ILE A 31 -3.09 3.65 -2.20
CA ILE A 31 -2.89 2.20 -2.22
C ILE A 31 -2.88 1.64 -0.79
N GLN A 32 -2.25 2.33 0.16
CA GLN A 32 -2.25 1.95 1.56
C GLN A 32 -3.67 1.88 2.14
N GLU A 33 -4.52 2.88 1.86
CA GLU A 33 -5.92 2.87 2.31
C GLU A 33 -6.74 1.77 1.62
N CYS A 34 -6.44 1.46 0.36
CA CYS A 34 -7.06 0.35 -0.35
C CYS A 34 -6.74 -1.00 0.33
N ILE A 35 -5.47 -1.28 0.61
CA ILE A 35 -5.00 -2.49 1.28
C ILE A 35 -5.62 -2.61 2.69
N LYS A 36 -5.67 -1.51 3.47
CA LYS A 36 -6.33 -1.49 4.79
C LYS A 36 -7.83 -1.81 4.70
N THR A 37 -8.49 -1.27 3.69
CA THR A 37 -9.94 -1.45 3.48
C THR A 37 -10.24 -2.90 3.09
N GLU A 38 -9.46 -3.49 2.20
CA GLU A 38 -9.60 -4.90 1.82
C GLU A 38 -9.37 -5.83 3.00
N ARG A 39 -8.34 -5.59 3.82
CA ARG A 39 -8.12 -6.33 5.06
C ARG A 39 -9.33 -6.26 5.99
N ARG A 40 -9.84 -5.04 6.26
CA ARG A 40 -11.03 -4.86 7.12
C ARG A 40 -12.20 -5.62 6.57
N LYS A 41 -12.47 -5.53 5.28
CA LYS A 41 -13.56 -6.22 4.61
C LYS A 41 -13.42 -7.74 4.73
N SER A 42 -12.24 -8.29 4.48
CA SER A 42 -11.96 -9.73 4.59
C SER A 42 -12.19 -10.23 6.01
N ILE A 43 -11.66 -9.54 7.02
CA ILE A 43 -11.86 -9.90 8.44
C ILE A 43 -13.33 -9.81 8.82
N THR A 44 -14.03 -8.73 8.46
CA THR A 44 -15.45 -8.54 8.79
C THR A 44 -16.31 -9.62 8.15
N MET A 45 -16.06 -9.98 6.90
CA MET A 45 -16.79 -11.06 6.21
C MET A 45 -16.53 -12.42 6.87
N SER A 46 -15.29 -12.71 7.27
CA SER A 46 -14.96 -13.95 7.97
C SER A 46 -15.73 -14.08 9.29
N TRP A 47 -15.74 -13.01 10.11
CA TRP A 47 -16.47 -13.00 11.38
C TRP A 47 -18.00 -13.02 11.20
N ALA A 48 -18.53 -12.34 10.19
CA ALA A 48 -19.96 -12.39 9.87
C ALA A 48 -20.38 -13.82 9.46
N THR A 49 -19.58 -14.47 8.61
CA THR A 49 -19.81 -15.87 8.23
C THR A 49 -19.75 -16.80 9.43
N TRP A 50 -18.76 -16.61 10.32
CA TRP A 50 -18.64 -17.37 11.56
C TRP A 50 -19.89 -17.22 12.45
N LEU A 51 -20.37 -15.99 12.66
CA LEU A 51 -21.59 -15.73 13.44
C LEU A 51 -22.79 -16.44 12.84
N ILE A 52 -23.00 -16.34 11.53
CA ILE A 52 -24.14 -16.99 10.85
C ILE A 52 -24.08 -18.51 11.05
N LEU A 53 -22.90 -19.12 10.84
CA LEU A 53 -22.73 -20.58 11.02
C LEU A 53 -22.93 -21.00 12.47
N MET A 54 -22.48 -20.21 13.44
CA MET A 54 -22.71 -20.47 14.87
C MET A 54 -24.19 -20.37 15.24
N PHE A 55 -24.94 -19.40 14.69
CA PHE A 55 -26.40 -19.33 14.89
C PHE A 55 -27.13 -20.52 14.31
N ILE A 56 -26.73 -21.00 13.13
CA ILE A 56 -27.31 -22.21 12.52
C ILE A 56 -27.02 -23.43 13.41
N THR A 57 -25.79 -23.59 13.87
CA THR A 57 -25.39 -24.70 14.74
C THR A 57 -26.14 -24.67 16.07
N ALA A 58 -26.30 -23.50 16.68
CA ALA A 58 -27.08 -23.33 17.92
C ALA A 58 -28.57 -23.62 17.69
N GLY A 59 -29.14 -23.18 16.57
CA GLY A 59 -30.52 -23.48 16.19
C GLY A 59 -30.77 -25.00 16.00
N LEU A 60 -29.85 -25.68 15.34
CA LEU A 60 -29.90 -27.13 15.22
C LEU A 60 -29.82 -27.84 16.60
N GLY A 61 -28.94 -27.34 17.48
CA GLY A 61 -28.83 -27.82 18.85
C GLY A 61 -30.14 -27.67 19.65
N ALA A 62 -30.79 -26.50 19.52
CA ALA A 62 -32.08 -26.23 20.14
C ALA A 62 -33.19 -27.18 19.61
N LEU A 63 -33.20 -27.45 18.30
CA LEU A 63 -34.15 -28.42 17.71
C LEU A 63 -33.94 -29.83 18.23
N VAL A 64 -32.69 -30.27 18.43
CA VAL A 64 -32.37 -31.57 19.02
C VAL A 64 -32.86 -31.63 20.46
N LEU A 65 -32.71 -30.52 21.24
CA LEU A 65 -33.25 -30.46 22.62
C LEU A 65 -34.78 -30.60 22.66
N LEU A 66 -35.49 -29.87 21.78
CA LEU A 66 -36.96 -29.90 21.75
C LEU A 66 -37.53 -31.28 21.34
N LYS A 67 -36.75 -32.08 20.62
CA LYS A 67 -37.14 -33.40 20.16
C LYS A 67 -36.38 -34.55 20.87
N SER A 68 -35.74 -34.26 22.00
CA SER A 68 -34.89 -35.23 22.73
C SER A 68 -35.62 -36.51 23.12
N ASP A 69 -36.92 -36.43 23.40
CA ASP A 69 -37.76 -37.57 23.74
C ASP A 69 -38.00 -38.53 22.55
N MET A 70 -37.74 -38.10 21.33
CA MET A 70 -37.88 -38.85 20.09
C MET A 70 -36.56 -39.39 19.51
N ILE A 71 -35.40 -38.94 20.05
CA ILE A 71 -34.08 -39.24 19.48
C ILE A 71 -33.28 -40.09 20.47
N GLU A 72 -33.11 -41.34 20.14
CA GLU A 72 -32.38 -42.35 20.96
C GLU A 72 -30.91 -42.03 21.19
N HIS A 73 -30.28 -41.18 20.36
CA HIS A 73 -28.85 -40.87 20.38
C HIS A 73 -28.53 -39.35 20.54
N THR A 74 -29.28 -38.65 21.38
CA THR A 74 -29.16 -37.22 21.63
C THR A 74 -27.73 -36.78 22.02
N GLY A 75 -27.02 -37.60 22.81
CA GLY A 75 -25.64 -37.38 23.22
C GLY A 75 -24.64 -37.36 22.05
N ILE A 76 -24.82 -38.24 21.07
CA ILE A 76 -23.99 -38.33 19.88
C ILE A 76 -24.21 -37.09 19.00
N MET A 77 -25.46 -36.64 18.84
CA MET A 77 -25.81 -35.44 18.08
C MET A 77 -25.14 -34.18 18.66
N TYR A 78 -25.12 -34.02 19.98
CA TYR A 78 -24.41 -32.89 20.62
C TYR A 78 -22.90 -32.99 20.44
N GLY A 79 -22.32 -34.17 20.48
CA GLY A 79 -20.90 -34.39 20.19
C GLY A 79 -20.55 -33.95 18.76
N VAL A 80 -21.37 -34.32 17.78
CA VAL A 80 -21.16 -33.92 16.38
C VAL A 80 -21.29 -32.41 16.19
N LEU A 81 -22.32 -31.76 16.77
CA LEU A 81 -22.52 -30.33 16.71
C LEU A 81 -21.37 -29.56 17.37
N GLY A 82 -20.84 -30.08 18.49
CA GLY A 82 -19.66 -29.51 19.16
C GLY A 82 -18.40 -29.57 18.27
N ILE A 83 -18.16 -30.68 17.59
CA ILE A 83 -17.05 -30.82 16.65
C ILE A 83 -17.19 -29.84 15.49
N ILE A 84 -18.39 -29.69 14.91
CA ILE A 84 -18.67 -28.75 13.84
C ILE A 84 -18.40 -27.33 14.31
N ALA A 85 -18.83 -26.91 15.49
CA ALA A 85 -18.58 -25.59 16.05
C ALA A 85 -17.07 -25.30 16.23
N ILE A 86 -16.31 -26.30 16.66
CA ILE A 86 -14.84 -26.18 16.77
C ILE A 86 -14.20 -25.99 15.39
N ILE A 87 -14.60 -26.77 14.38
CA ILE A 87 -14.07 -26.66 13.02
C ILE A 87 -14.36 -25.27 12.43
N ILE A 88 -15.59 -24.77 12.58
CA ILE A 88 -15.98 -23.44 12.13
C ILE A 88 -15.14 -22.36 12.81
N SER A 89 -14.90 -22.48 14.11
CA SER A 89 -14.09 -21.51 14.87
C SER A 89 -12.62 -21.53 14.43
N LEU A 90 -12.03 -22.71 14.23
CA LEU A 90 -10.67 -22.85 13.73
C LEU A 90 -10.54 -22.28 12.31
N TRP A 91 -11.53 -22.48 11.45
CA TRP A 91 -11.55 -21.91 10.11
C TRP A 91 -11.59 -20.38 10.14
N ALA A 92 -12.43 -19.77 10.99
CA ALA A 92 -12.49 -18.31 11.13
C ALA A 92 -11.18 -17.72 11.65
N ILE A 93 -10.50 -18.38 12.57
CA ILE A 93 -9.18 -17.98 13.07
C ILE A 93 -8.14 -18.08 11.95
N ALA A 94 -8.12 -19.20 11.20
CA ALA A 94 -7.17 -19.40 10.11
C ALA A 94 -7.34 -18.36 8.99
N THR A 95 -8.58 -18.05 8.60
CA THR A 95 -8.84 -17.01 7.58
C THR A 95 -8.44 -15.62 8.06
N THR A 96 -8.68 -15.28 9.32
CA THR A 96 -8.24 -14.01 9.90
C THR A 96 -6.71 -13.92 9.94
N TYR A 97 -6.03 -14.99 10.33
CA TYR A 97 -4.57 -15.05 10.35
C TYR A 97 -3.98 -14.87 8.93
N ASN A 98 -4.54 -15.56 7.94
CA ASN A 98 -4.09 -15.44 6.54
C ASN A 98 -4.29 -14.01 6.02
N ALA A 99 -5.44 -13.38 6.29
CA ALA A 99 -5.69 -11.99 5.90
C ALA A 99 -4.72 -11.00 6.56
N CYS A 100 -4.28 -11.25 7.79
CA CYS A 100 -3.25 -10.46 8.45
C CYS A 100 -1.88 -10.66 7.80
N LYS A 101 -1.52 -11.89 7.49
CA LYS A 101 -0.24 -12.22 6.83
C LYS A 101 -0.13 -11.64 5.43
N GLU A 102 -1.20 -11.73 4.63
CA GLU A 102 -1.28 -11.12 3.30
C GLU A 102 -1.11 -9.60 3.40
N TYR A 103 -1.79 -8.96 4.35
CA TYR A 103 -1.62 -7.53 4.60
C TYR A 103 -0.17 -7.14 4.88
N ASP A 104 0.54 -7.89 5.72
CA ASP A 104 1.93 -7.59 6.06
C ASP A 104 2.85 -7.73 4.82
N ILE A 105 2.59 -8.71 3.97
CA ILE A 105 3.31 -8.91 2.70
C ILE A 105 3.03 -7.76 1.73
N ASP A 106 1.77 -7.39 1.56
CA ASP A 106 1.36 -6.32 0.64
C ASP A 106 1.90 -4.96 1.09
N MET A 107 1.88 -4.68 2.40
CA MET A 107 2.48 -3.48 2.97
C MET A 107 4.00 -3.44 2.80
N ALA A 108 4.68 -4.57 2.96
CA ALA A 108 6.13 -4.65 2.72
C ALA A 108 6.47 -4.40 1.24
N ASN A 109 5.70 -4.99 0.31
CA ASN A 109 5.85 -4.78 -1.13
C ASN A 109 5.56 -3.33 -1.53
N LEU A 110 4.50 -2.72 -0.99
CA LEU A 110 4.16 -1.31 -1.22
C LEU A 110 5.28 -0.39 -0.73
N ASN A 111 5.81 -0.62 0.47
CA ASN A 111 6.92 0.17 1.02
C ASN A 111 8.18 0.05 0.15
N LYS A 112 8.47 -1.15 -0.36
CA LYS A 112 9.60 -1.38 -1.26
C LYS A 112 9.41 -0.62 -2.57
N ALA A 113 8.26 -0.77 -3.22
CA ALA A 113 7.93 -0.07 -4.47
C ALA A 113 7.97 1.46 -4.32
N TYR A 114 7.48 1.99 -3.20
CA TYR A 114 7.55 3.42 -2.90
C TYR A 114 9.00 3.91 -2.78
N ARG A 115 9.86 3.19 -2.05
CA ARG A 115 11.28 3.54 -1.92
C ARG A 115 11.99 3.52 -3.27
N GLU A 116 11.75 2.50 -4.08
CA GLU A 116 12.32 2.40 -5.43
C GLU A 116 11.89 3.59 -6.30
N ARG A 117 10.60 3.97 -6.23
CA ARG A 117 10.08 5.12 -6.97
C ARG A 117 10.68 6.45 -6.50
N VAL A 118 10.82 6.66 -5.21
CA VAL A 118 11.49 7.84 -4.64
C VAL A 118 12.95 7.91 -5.09
N HIS A 119 13.68 6.80 -5.07
CA HIS A 119 15.06 6.77 -5.56
C HIS A 119 15.16 7.04 -7.08
N GLU A 120 14.23 6.56 -7.87
CA GLU A 120 14.15 6.84 -9.30
C GLU A 120 13.94 8.34 -9.55
N ILE A 121 12.95 8.96 -8.89
CA ILE A 121 12.66 10.39 -8.97
C ILE A 121 13.91 11.20 -8.60
N MET A 122 14.56 10.89 -7.47
CA MET A 122 15.78 11.57 -7.04
C MET A 122 16.91 11.45 -8.06
N ARG A 123 17.12 10.26 -8.64
CA ARG A 123 18.17 10.03 -9.64
C ARG A 123 17.93 10.80 -10.93
N ASP A 124 16.68 10.82 -11.40
CA ASP A 124 16.33 11.49 -12.65
C ASP A 124 16.42 13.01 -12.52
N HIS A 125 15.95 13.55 -11.39
CA HIS A 125 16.11 14.99 -11.11
C HIS A 125 17.57 15.40 -10.86
N ALA A 126 18.38 14.56 -10.21
CA ALA A 126 19.81 14.83 -10.08
C ALA A 126 20.51 14.94 -11.44
N LYS A 127 20.14 14.09 -12.42
CA LYS A 127 20.65 14.19 -13.79
C LYS A 127 20.20 15.49 -14.47
N GLU A 128 18.93 15.88 -14.30
CA GLU A 128 18.36 17.11 -14.84
C GLU A 128 19.07 18.36 -14.27
N PHE A 129 19.31 18.41 -12.96
CA PHE A 129 20.07 19.47 -12.30
C PHE A 129 21.53 19.53 -12.78
N LEU A 130 22.20 18.38 -12.91
CA LEU A 130 23.57 18.32 -13.43
C LEU A 130 23.64 18.81 -14.89
N ALA A 131 22.66 18.48 -15.73
CA ALA A 131 22.58 18.96 -17.10
C ALA A 131 22.42 20.49 -17.16
N ILE A 132 21.56 21.08 -16.33
CA ILE A 132 21.36 22.52 -16.23
C ILE A 132 22.67 23.21 -15.81
N VAL A 133 23.35 22.68 -14.79
CA VAL A 133 24.62 23.23 -14.29
C VAL A 133 25.72 23.09 -15.36
N GLY A 134 25.83 21.91 -16.02
CA GLY A 134 26.83 21.63 -17.05
C GLY A 134 26.71 22.54 -18.27
N THR A 135 25.49 22.72 -18.79
CA THR A 135 25.22 23.60 -19.94
C THR A 135 25.56 25.06 -19.65
N TYR A 136 25.32 25.48 -18.41
CA TYR A 136 25.65 26.87 -18.00
C TYR A 136 27.16 27.10 -17.84
N SER A 137 27.86 26.11 -17.30
CA SER A 137 29.33 26.14 -17.16
C SER A 137 30.02 26.24 -18.54
N GLU A 138 29.56 25.45 -19.52
CA GLU A 138 30.09 25.49 -20.89
C GLU A 138 29.81 26.83 -21.58
N ASN A 139 28.60 27.38 -21.45
CA ASN A 139 28.24 28.63 -22.06
C ASN A 139 28.97 29.82 -21.40
N GLU A 140 29.22 29.75 -20.12
CA GLU A 140 29.97 30.80 -19.40
C GLU A 140 31.46 30.75 -19.76
N CYS A 141 32.05 29.58 -19.90
CA CYS A 141 33.41 29.40 -20.43
C CYS A 141 33.55 29.90 -21.88
N LYS A 142 32.55 29.66 -22.74
CA LYS A 142 32.55 30.22 -24.11
C LYS A 142 32.48 31.73 -24.11
N ARG A 143 31.60 32.35 -23.31
CA ARG A 143 31.47 33.81 -23.17
C ARG A 143 32.75 34.46 -22.61
N GLN A 144 33.41 33.79 -21.67
CA GLN A 144 34.68 34.31 -21.15
C GLN A 144 35.80 34.20 -22.18
N ARG A 145 35.85 33.10 -22.99
CA ARG A 145 36.78 33.02 -24.12
C ARG A 145 36.54 34.12 -25.16
N GLU A 146 35.29 34.30 -25.58
CA GLU A 146 34.92 35.36 -26.55
C GLU A 146 35.26 36.77 -26.04
N ARG A 147 35.12 37.05 -24.74
CA ARG A 147 35.56 38.31 -24.14
C ARG A 147 37.07 38.46 -24.13
N PHE A 148 37.78 37.40 -23.86
CA PHE A 148 39.25 37.39 -23.83
C PHE A 148 39.84 37.58 -25.22
N ASP A 149 39.24 36.98 -26.24
CA ASP A 149 39.67 37.14 -27.64
C ASP A 149 39.38 38.55 -28.17
N LEU A 150 38.34 39.23 -27.66
CA LEU A 150 38.01 40.65 -28.00
C LEU A 150 38.88 41.67 -27.26
N GLU A 151 39.53 41.32 -26.14
CA GLU A 151 40.46 42.23 -25.42
C GLU A 151 41.91 42.12 -25.91
N VAL A 152 42.21 41.16 -26.78
CA VAL A 152 43.57 40.92 -27.33
C VAL A 152 43.72 41.46 -28.75
N GLU A 153 42.67 41.89 -29.43
CA GLU A 153 42.71 42.67 -30.70
C GLU A 153 42.77 44.19 -30.43
#